data_616230319f856e57d906e65ae9d5777a
#
_entry.id   616230319f856e57d906e65ae9d5777a
#
_cell.length_a   1.000
_cell.length_b   1.000
_cell.length_c   1.000
_cell.angle_alpha   90.00
_cell.angle_beta   90.00
_cell.angle_gamma   90.00
#
_symmetry.space_group_name_H-M   'P 1'
#
loop_
_entity.id
_entity.type
_entity.pdbx_description
1 polymer ?
#
loop_
_entity_poly.entity_id
_entity_poly.type
_entity_poly.pdbx_seq_one_letter_code
_entity_poly.pdbx_strand_id
1 'polypeptide(L)'
;MNVQIESTWKAHLQGEFDKPYFAQLTAAVRQEYGATTCYPPGPLIFNAFNLCPFDKVKVVIIGQDPYHEPGQAHGLSFSVQDGIQFPPSLQNIFKQIQQDLGTPIPLSGNLTRWAEQGVLLLNATLTVRAHQANSHSTLGWQTFTDAAIRTLASQREHLVYMLWGGYARSKAYMIDRQRNLVLESVHPSPLSANRGGWFGQHQFSRCNAYLQQNGLAPIQW
;
A
#
# COMPACT_ATOMS: atom_id res chain seq x y z
N MET A 1 17.60 -17.46 -1.26
CA MET A 1 16.60 -17.28 -2.36
C MET A 1 16.86 -15.95 -3.05
N ASN A 2 16.81 -15.89 -4.38
CA ASN A 2 17.01 -14.62 -5.09
C ASN A 2 15.66 -13.92 -5.31
N VAL A 3 15.28 -13.05 -4.36
CA VAL A 3 14.07 -12.24 -4.44
C VAL A 3 14.32 -11.04 -5.33
N GLN A 4 13.47 -10.84 -6.34
CA GLN A 4 13.51 -9.69 -7.24
C GLN A 4 12.73 -8.54 -6.60
N ILE A 5 13.43 -7.73 -5.84
CA ILE A 5 12.92 -6.53 -5.17
C ILE A 5 13.95 -5.40 -5.33
N GLU A 6 13.51 -4.15 -5.30
CA GLU A 6 14.37 -2.99 -5.44
C GLU A 6 15.54 -3.04 -4.42
N SER A 7 16.72 -2.60 -4.83
CA SER A 7 17.98 -2.85 -4.15
C SER A 7 18.06 -2.29 -2.73
N THR A 8 17.51 -1.11 -2.47
CA THR A 8 17.53 -0.50 -1.13
C THR A 8 16.61 -1.26 -0.17
N TRP A 9 15.42 -1.66 -0.62
CA TRP A 9 14.55 -2.56 0.15
C TRP A 9 15.21 -3.91 0.40
N LYS A 10 15.86 -4.47 -0.63
CA LYS A 10 16.57 -5.74 -0.49
C LYS A 10 17.64 -5.68 0.61
N ALA A 11 18.43 -4.61 0.65
CA ALA A 11 19.46 -4.40 1.68
C ALA A 11 18.85 -4.35 3.09
N HIS A 12 17.75 -3.63 3.27
CA HIS A 12 17.09 -3.50 4.58
C HIS A 12 16.32 -4.73 5.04
N LEU A 13 15.83 -5.57 4.10
CA LEU A 13 15.01 -6.75 4.38
C LEU A 13 15.75 -8.08 4.17
N GLN A 14 17.06 -8.07 3.92
CA GLN A 14 17.83 -9.29 3.65
C GLN A 14 17.64 -10.34 4.75
N GLY A 15 17.64 -9.94 6.02
CA GLY A 15 17.41 -10.85 7.14
C GLY A 15 16.02 -11.51 7.16
N GLU A 16 15.01 -10.93 6.51
CA GLU A 16 13.67 -11.54 6.39
C GLU A 16 13.67 -12.66 5.35
N PHE A 17 14.40 -12.50 4.25
CA PHE A 17 14.46 -13.50 3.18
C PHE A 17 15.15 -14.80 3.61
N ASP A 18 15.98 -14.76 4.64
CA ASP A 18 16.72 -15.90 5.17
C ASP A 18 15.94 -16.65 6.26
N LYS A 19 14.78 -16.13 6.70
CA LYS A 19 13.95 -16.75 7.73
C LYS A 19 13.13 -17.92 7.18
N PRO A 20 12.88 -18.99 8.00
CA PRO A 20 12.10 -20.15 7.57
C PRO A 20 10.70 -19.82 7.08
N TYR A 21 10.02 -18.85 7.71
CA TYR A 21 8.67 -18.47 7.27
C TYR A 21 8.66 -17.95 5.84
N PHE A 22 9.70 -17.23 5.41
CA PHE A 22 9.77 -16.68 4.05
C PHE A 22 9.95 -17.77 3.00
N ALA A 23 10.72 -18.80 3.31
CA ALA A 23 10.84 -19.98 2.46
C ALA A 23 9.49 -20.72 2.32
N GLN A 24 8.75 -20.87 3.43
CA GLN A 24 7.41 -21.47 3.42
C GLN A 24 6.41 -20.62 2.63
N LEU A 25 6.40 -19.31 2.86
CA LEU A 25 5.57 -18.35 2.13
C LEU A 25 5.80 -18.45 0.62
N THR A 26 7.06 -18.40 0.19
CA THR A 26 7.38 -18.44 -1.25
C THR A 26 7.07 -19.78 -1.90
N ALA A 27 7.22 -20.89 -1.17
CA ALA A 27 6.78 -22.21 -1.64
C ALA A 27 5.26 -22.27 -1.83
N ALA A 28 4.50 -21.79 -0.84
CA ALA A 28 3.05 -21.73 -0.92
C ALA A 28 2.56 -20.81 -2.07
N VAL A 29 3.14 -19.63 -2.23
CA VAL A 29 2.80 -18.71 -3.33
C VAL A 29 3.08 -19.35 -4.70
N ARG A 30 4.23 -20.02 -4.87
CA ARG A 30 4.53 -20.73 -6.12
C ARG A 30 3.53 -21.84 -6.42
N GLN A 31 3.13 -22.58 -5.40
CA GLN A 31 2.10 -23.62 -5.54
C GLN A 31 0.78 -23.01 -6.00
N GLU A 32 0.34 -21.91 -5.40
CA GLU A 32 -0.88 -21.19 -5.77
C GLU A 32 -0.85 -20.73 -7.23
N TYR A 33 0.24 -20.09 -7.66
CA TYR A 33 0.40 -19.61 -9.05
C TYR A 33 0.54 -20.75 -10.07
N GLY A 34 1.00 -21.93 -9.64
CA GLY A 34 1.06 -23.13 -10.47
C GLY A 34 -0.28 -23.88 -10.58
N ALA A 35 -1.16 -23.74 -9.58
CA ALA A 35 -2.41 -24.47 -9.49
C ALA A 35 -3.64 -23.68 -9.97
N THR A 36 -3.61 -22.35 -9.88
CA THR A 36 -4.76 -21.51 -10.20
C THR A 36 -4.32 -20.12 -10.66
N THR A 37 -5.26 -19.35 -11.20
CA THR A 37 -5.01 -17.94 -11.53
C THR A 37 -4.89 -17.12 -10.25
N CYS A 38 -3.79 -16.40 -10.11
CA CYS A 38 -3.54 -15.50 -8.99
C CYS A 38 -3.17 -14.08 -9.47
N TYR A 39 -3.41 -13.10 -8.63
CA TYR A 39 -3.09 -11.71 -8.88
C TYR A 39 -2.25 -11.10 -7.75
N PRO A 40 -1.42 -10.07 -8.06
CA PRO A 40 -1.07 -9.57 -9.40
C PRO A 40 -0.23 -10.58 -10.19
N PRO A 41 0.07 -10.36 -11.46
CA PRO A 41 1.05 -11.17 -12.18
C PRO A 41 2.37 -11.26 -11.42
N GLY A 42 3.03 -12.43 -11.43
CA GLY A 42 4.23 -12.71 -10.63
C GLY A 42 5.30 -11.60 -10.59
N PRO A 43 5.70 -11.01 -11.73
CA PRO A 43 6.67 -9.91 -11.76
C PRO A 43 6.24 -8.65 -11.01
N LEU A 44 4.94 -8.49 -10.73
CA LEU A 44 4.36 -7.31 -10.08
C LEU A 44 4.06 -7.50 -8.58
N ILE A 45 4.37 -8.66 -8.01
CA ILE A 45 4.11 -8.93 -6.57
C ILE A 45 4.78 -7.89 -5.68
N PHE A 46 6.02 -7.50 -5.98
CA PHE A 46 6.79 -6.52 -5.21
C PHE A 46 6.76 -5.10 -5.80
N ASN A 47 5.78 -4.79 -6.64
CA ASN A 47 5.75 -3.53 -7.39
C ASN A 47 5.71 -2.28 -6.50
N ALA A 48 5.04 -2.34 -5.34
CA ALA A 48 5.02 -1.25 -4.37
C ALA A 48 6.44 -0.87 -3.90
N PHE A 49 7.29 -1.87 -3.68
CA PHE A 49 8.69 -1.67 -3.30
C PHE A 49 9.55 -1.24 -4.49
N ASN A 50 9.30 -1.80 -5.67
CA ASN A 50 10.09 -1.54 -6.87
C ASN A 50 9.90 -0.10 -7.39
N LEU A 51 8.71 0.47 -7.24
CA LEU A 51 8.40 1.84 -7.66
C LEU A 51 8.68 2.90 -6.59
N CYS A 52 8.83 2.49 -5.34
CA CYS A 52 9.09 3.39 -4.23
C CYS A 52 10.28 2.89 -3.39
N PRO A 53 11.53 3.22 -3.78
CA PRO A 53 12.74 2.84 -3.04
C PRO A 53 12.67 3.24 -1.56
N PHE A 54 13.33 2.47 -0.68
CA PHE A 54 13.29 2.66 0.78
C PHE A 54 13.62 4.11 1.18
N ASP A 55 14.67 4.66 0.59
CA ASP A 55 15.16 6.01 0.90
C ASP A 55 14.27 7.12 0.31
N LYS A 56 13.37 6.78 -0.61
CA LYS A 56 12.44 7.73 -1.26
C LYS A 56 11.06 7.75 -0.64
N VAL A 57 10.74 6.82 0.27
CA VAL A 57 9.45 6.79 0.94
C VAL A 57 9.21 8.10 1.69
N LYS A 58 8.07 8.71 1.47
CA LYS A 58 7.54 9.88 2.18
C LYS A 58 6.19 9.59 2.83
N VAL A 59 5.37 8.81 2.15
CA VAL A 59 4.02 8.44 2.59
C VAL A 59 3.84 6.93 2.52
N VAL A 60 3.15 6.36 3.49
CA VAL A 60 2.77 4.94 3.51
C VAL A 60 1.26 4.83 3.54
N ILE A 61 0.68 4.12 2.59
CA ILE A 61 -0.75 3.78 2.54
C ILE A 61 -0.86 2.26 2.58
N ILE A 62 -1.59 1.73 3.58
CA ILE A 62 -1.70 0.29 3.80
C ILE A 62 -3.07 -0.19 3.33
N GLY A 63 -3.07 -1.05 2.30
CA GLY A 63 -4.23 -1.85 1.89
C GLY A 63 -4.24 -3.23 2.55
N GLN A 64 -5.28 -4.01 2.32
CA GLN A 64 -5.41 -5.35 2.88
C GLN A 64 -4.85 -6.41 1.92
N ASP A 65 -5.49 -6.65 0.81
CA ASP A 65 -5.08 -7.60 -0.23
C ASP A 65 -5.33 -7.03 -1.64
N PRO A 66 -4.75 -7.62 -2.70
CA PRO A 66 -4.96 -7.14 -4.07
C PRO A 66 -6.42 -7.31 -4.52
N TYR A 67 -6.83 -6.52 -5.49
CA TYR A 67 -8.05 -6.80 -6.24
C TYR A 67 -7.98 -8.18 -6.89
N HIS A 68 -9.08 -8.92 -6.89
CA HIS A 68 -9.14 -10.31 -7.32
C HIS A 68 -9.80 -10.52 -8.70
N GLU A 69 -10.21 -9.43 -9.38
CA GLU A 69 -10.75 -9.52 -10.73
C GLU A 69 -9.67 -9.30 -11.80
N PRO A 70 -9.87 -9.88 -13.02
CA PRO A 70 -8.88 -9.75 -14.10
C PRO A 70 -8.53 -8.30 -14.45
N GLY A 71 -7.25 -8.05 -14.67
CA GLY A 71 -6.74 -6.76 -15.14
C GLY A 71 -6.68 -5.65 -14.09
N GLN A 72 -7.15 -5.85 -12.86
CA GLN A 72 -7.16 -4.82 -11.84
C GLN A 72 -5.81 -4.66 -11.14
N ALA A 73 -5.37 -5.70 -10.40
CA ALA A 73 -4.19 -5.62 -9.56
C ALA A 73 -2.88 -5.58 -10.33
N HIS A 74 -1.98 -4.68 -9.93
CA HIS A 74 -0.63 -4.58 -10.45
C HIS A 74 0.43 -4.31 -9.36
N GLY A 75 0.12 -4.74 -8.13
CA GLY A 75 1.06 -4.71 -7.00
C GLY A 75 1.11 -3.40 -6.22
N LEU A 76 0.17 -2.50 -6.44
CA LEU A 76 -0.03 -1.25 -5.69
C LEU A 76 -1.40 -1.26 -5.00
N SER A 77 -1.46 -0.99 -3.70
CA SER A 77 -2.74 -0.93 -2.97
C SER A 77 -3.66 0.14 -3.55
N PHE A 78 -4.96 -0.16 -3.62
CA PHE A 78 -6.03 0.69 -4.18
C PHE A 78 -5.93 1.01 -5.67
N SER A 79 -4.79 0.76 -6.32
CA SER A 79 -4.52 1.08 -7.71
C SER A 79 -5.09 0.01 -8.66
N VAL A 80 -5.57 0.45 -9.81
CA VAL A 80 -5.91 -0.44 -10.94
C VAL A 80 -5.12 -0.06 -12.18
N GLN A 81 -5.00 -0.99 -13.11
CA GLN A 81 -4.33 -0.72 -14.40
C GLN A 81 -5.11 0.28 -15.25
N ASP A 82 -4.42 0.89 -16.21
CA ASP A 82 -5.04 1.83 -17.14
C ASP A 82 -6.20 1.17 -17.91
N GLY A 83 -7.28 1.94 -18.14
CA GLY A 83 -8.46 1.46 -18.82
C GLY A 83 -9.44 0.65 -17.96
N ILE A 84 -9.09 0.36 -16.70
CA ILE A 84 -9.98 -0.33 -15.76
C ILE A 84 -10.89 0.67 -15.05
N GLN A 85 -12.16 0.31 -14.91
CA GLN A 85 -13.12 1.09 -14.14
C GLN A 85 -12.68 1.22 -12.68
N PHE A 86 -12.80 2.42 -12.11
CA PHE A 86 -12.41 2.65 -10.72
C PHE A 86 -13.23 1.82 -9.75
N PRO A 87 -12.61 0.99 -8.92
CA PRO A 87 -13.30 0.35 -7.81
C PRO A 87 -13.90 1.38 -6.84
N PRO A 88 -14.98 1.04 -6.12
CA PRO A 88 -15.70 1.99 -5.28
C PRO A 88 -14.84 2.71 -4.23
N SER A 89 -13.85 2.01 -3.63
CA SER A 89 -12.92 2.65 -2.70
C SER A 89 -12.05 3.70 -3.37
N LEU A 90 -11.54 3.42 -4.57
CA LEU A 90 -10.72 4.37 -5.34
C LEU A 90 -11.53 5.60 -5.78
N GLN A 91 -12.80 5.40 -6.16
CA GLN A 91 -13.70 6.52 -6.45
C GLN A 91 -13.83 7.47 -5.24
N ASN A 92 -14.00 6.91 -4.04
CA ASN A 92 -14.09 7.71 -2.82
C ASN A 92 -12.78 8.40 -2.44
N ILE A 93 -11.64 7.75 -2.72
CA ILE A 93 -10.33 8.39 -2.56
C ILE A 93 -10.21 9.62 -3.46
N PHE A 94 -10.51 9.49 -4.75
CA PHE A 94 -10.44 10.62 -5.68
C PHE A 94 -11.46 11.74 -5.37
N LYS A 95 -12.68 11.38 -4.93
CA LYS A 95 -13.65 12.37 -4.46
C LYS A 95 -13.14 13.16 -3.25
N GLN A 96 -12.49 12.48 -2.29
CA GLN A 96 -11.90 13.15 -1.13
C GLN A 96 -10.74 14.05 -1.53
N ILE A 97 -9.88 13.63 -2.46
CA ILE A 97 -8.79 14.47 -3.00
C ILE A 97 -9.36 15.73 -3.67
N GLN A 98 -10.40 15.59 -4.48
CA GLN A 98 -11.07 16.72 -5.12
C GLN A 98 -11.67 17.69 -4.11
N GLN A 99 -12.30 17.19 -3.05
CA GLN A 99 -12.88 18.02 -1.99
C GLN A 99 -11.83 18.74 -1.14
N ASP A 100 -10.71 18.06 -0.87
CA ASP A 100 -9.65 18.56 0.02
C ASP A 100 -8.69 19.54 -0.71
N LEU A 101 -8.33 19.24 -1.95
CA LEU A 101 -7.29 19.94 -2.69
C LEU A 101 -7.79 20.67 -3.95
N GLY A 102 -9.03 20.44 -4.37
CA GLY A 102 -9.55 20.95 -5.64
C GLY A 102 -8.97 20.22 -6.87
N THR A 103 -8.16 19.17 -6.68
CA THR A 103 -7.56 18.41 -7.78
C THR A 103 -8.65 17.67 -8.57
N PRO A 104 -8.71 17.81 -9.90
CA PRO A 104 -9.70 17.07 -10.71
C PRO A 104 -9.55 15.56 -10.57
N ILE A 105 -10.66 14.84 -10.66
CA ILE A 105 -10.64 13.37 -10.72
C ILE A 105 -9.90 12.94 -11.99
N PRO A 106 -8.85 12.10 -11.89
CA PRO A 106 -8.05 11.69 -13.03
C PRO A 106 -8.84 10.75 -13.97
N LEU A 107 -8.37 10.61 -15.20
CA LEU A 107 -8.93 9.67 -16.17
C LEU A 107 -8.47 8.22 -15.93
N SER A 108 -7.35 8.02 -15.24
CA SER A 108 -6.79 6.70 -14.92
C SER A 108 -6.77 6.45 -13.42
N GLY A 109 -7.09 5.22 -13.03
CA GLY A 109 -6.96 4.70 -11.66
C GLY A 109 -5.58 4.13 -11.35
N ASN A 110 -4.62 4.27 -12.26
CA ASN A 110 -3.24 3.82 -12.06
C ASN A 110 -2.48 4.81 -11.19
N LEU A 111 -2.12 4.37 -9.98
CA LEU A 111 -1.45 5.19 -8.97
C LEU A 111 0.09 5.10 -9.02
N THR A 112 0.66 4.58 -10.11
CA THR A 112 2.12 4.55 -10.32
C THR A 112 2.73 5.93 -10.12
N ARG A 113 2.04 6.99 -10.59
CA ARG A 113 2.47 8.38 -10.41
C ARG A 113 2.63 8.81 -8.93
N TRP A 114 1.87 8.20 -8.00
CA TRP A 114 2.05 8.44 -6.57
C TRP A 114 3.25 7.67 -6.04
N ALA A 115 3.39 6.39 -6.42
CA ALA A 115 4.51 5.57 -5.99
C ALA A 115 5.86 6.20 -6.38
N GLU A 116 5.99 6.69 -7.60
CA GLU A 116 7.19 7.36 -8.11
C GLU A 116 7.53 8.67 -7.38
N GLN A 117 6.56 9.28 -6.70
CA GLN A 117 6.77 10.45 -5.84
C GLN A 117 7.16 10.10 -4.39
N GLY A 118 7.20 8.83 -4.02
CA GLY A 118 7.53 8.37 -2.68
C GLY A 118 6.33 7.92 -1.85
N VAL A 119 5.22 7.55 -2.47
CA VAL A 119 4.08 6.91 -1.78
C VAL A 119 4.22 5.40 -1.85
N LEU A 120 4.51 4.77 -0.74
CA LEU A 120 4.51 3.31 -0.62
C LEU A 120 3.07 2.80 -0.53
N LEU A 121 2.55 2.31 -1.64
CA LEU A 121 1.19 1.75 -1.75
C LEU A 121 1.24 0.24 -1.46
N LEU A 122 1.28 -0.13 -0.18
CA LEU A 122 1.55 -1.49 0.27
C LEU A 122 0.27 -2.22 0.70
N ASN A 123 -0.01 -3.38 0.10
CA ASN A 123 -0.96 -4.31 0.68
C ASN A 123 -0.29 -5.17 1.76
N ALA A 124 -1.03 -5.53 2.80
CA ALA A 124 -0.55 -6.42 3.84
C ALA A 124 -0.37 -7.86 3.35
N THR A 125 -1.23 -8.30 2.43
CA THR A 125 -1.15 -9.56 1.69
C THR A 125 -0.86 -9.22 0.23
N LEU A 126 0.22 -9.75 -0.35
CA LEU A 126 0.69 -9.30 -1.67
C LEU A 126 0.11 -10.09 -2.85
N THR A 127 -0.60 -11.17 -2.58
CA THR A 127 -1.19 -12.04 -3.62
C THR A 127 -2.61 -12.47 -3.25
N VAL A 128 -3.39 -12.86 -4.25
CA VAL A 128 -4.77 -13.32 -4.09
C VAL A 128 -5.14 -14.29 -5.21
N ARG A 129 -6.02 -15.28 -4.96
CA ARG A 129 -6.63 -16.09 -6.04
C ARG A 129 -7.68 -15.26 -6.78
N ALA A 130 -7.78 -15.49 -8.08
CA ALA A 130 -8.85 -14.93 -8.89
C ALA A 130 -10.23 -15.19 -8.28
N HIS A 131 -11.07 -14.17 -8.22
CA HIS A 131 -12.44 -14.19 -7.71
C HIS A 131 -12.60 -14.56 -6.22
N GLN A 132 -11.51 -14.61 -5.44
CA GLN A 132 -11.52 -15.05 -4.04
C GLN A 132 -10.80 -14.05 -3.14
N ALA A 133 -11.47 -12.98 -2.77
CA ALA A 133 -10.94 -11.99 -1.83
C ALA A 133 -10.38 -12.65 -0.56
N ASN A 134 -9.27 -12.13 -0.08
CA ASN A 134 -8.62 -12.57 1.16
C ASN A 134 -8.11 -14.03 1.16
N SER A 135 -8.09 -14.71 0.01
CA SER A 135 -7.74 -16.13 -0.11
C SER A 135 -6.30 -16.48 0.34
N HIS A 136 -5.37 -15.52 0.29
CA HIS A 136 -3.96 -15.72 0.69
C HIS A 136 -3.62 -15.09 2.05
N SER A 137 -4.60 -14.69 2.85
CA SER A 137 -4.40 -14.05 4.15
C SER A 137 -3.62 -14.89 5.17
N THR A 138 -3.61 -16.22 5.00
CA THR A 138 -2.95 -17.16 5.90
C THR A 138 -1.59 -17.67 5.40
N LEU A 139 -1.14 -17.24 4.22
CA LEU A 139 0.12 -17.74 3.63
C LEU A 139 1.39 -17.19 4.33
N GLY A 140 1.27 -16.11 5.12
CA GLY A 140 2.41 -15.52 5.84
C GLY A 140 2.89 -14.17 5.28
N TRP A 141 2.22 -13.59 4.29
CA TRP A 141 2.56 -12.26 3.74
C TRP A 141 2.62 -11.19 4.80
N GLN A 142 1.69 -11.21 5.78
CA GLN A 142 1.63 -10.17 6.82
C GLN A 142 2.88 -10.15 7.71
N THR A 143 3.52 -11.28 7.96
CA THR A 143 4.80 -11.32 8.68
C THR A 143 5.87 -10.53 7.94
N PHE A 144 5.95 -10.68 6.62
CA PHE A 144 6.91 -9.96 5.77
C PHE A 144 6.58 -8.47 5.66
N THR A 145 5.33 -8.11 5.37
CA THR A 145 4.93 -6.71 5.20
C THR A 145 4.98 -5.93 6.52
N ASP A 146 4.66 -6.57 7.64
CA ASP A 146 4.85 -5.97 8.96
C ASP A 146 6.34 -5.74 9.28
N ALA A 147 7.21 -6.65 8.88
CA ALA A 147 8.66 -6.44 9.01
C ALA A 147 9.13 -5.25 8.17
N ALA A 148 8.62 -5.11 6.95
CA ALA A 148 8.94 -3.95 6.11
C ALA A 148 8.48 -2.62 6.75
N ILE A 149 7.27 -2.58 7.30
CA ILE A 149 6.73 -1.39 7.98
C ILE A 149 7.56 -1.07 9.23
N ARG A 150 7.90 -2.06 10.08
CA ARG A 150 8.74 -1.87 11.27
C ARG A 150 10.13 -1.36 10.92
N THR A 151 10.75 -1.93 9.89
CA THR A 151 12.07 -1.49 9.42
C THR A 151 12.03 -0.03 8.97
N LEU A 152 11.03 0.34 8.18
CA LEU A 152 10.85 1.71 7.73
C LEU A 152 10.61 2.66 8.92
N ALA A 153 9.69 2.31 9.83
CA ALA A 153 9.33 3.13 10.98
C ALA A 153 10.49 3.31 11.97
N SER A 154 11.39 2.32 12.08
CA SER A 154 12.56 2.41 12.96
C SER A 154 13.74 3.18 12.38
N GLN A 155 13.89 3.18 11.06
CA GLN A 155 15.07 3.74 10.39
C GLN A 155 14.82 5.07 9.68
N ARG A 156 13.56 5.43 9.47
CA ARG A 156 13.16 6.68 8.82
C ARG A 156 12.31 7.52 9.75
N GLU A 157 12.29 8.83 9.51
CA GLU A 157 11.49 9.80 10.24
C GLU A 157 10.86 10.82 9.29
N HIS A 158 9.93 11.60 9.80
CA HIS A 158 9.17 12.60 9.04
C HIS A 158 8.33 11.98 7.91
N LEU A 159 7.96 10.70 8.07
CA LEU A 159 7.04 10.02 7.16
C LEU A 159 5.59 10.26 7.56
N VAL A 160 4.68 10.13 6.60
CA VAL A 160 3.24 10.16 6.84
C VAL A 160 2.66 8.77 6.63
N TYR A 161 1.97 8.25 7.64
CA TYR A 161 1.25 6.97 7.55
C TYR A 161 -0.24 7.26 7.47
N MET A 162 -0.86 6.92 6.33
CA MET A 162 -2.30 7.04 6.10
C MET A 162 -2.95 5.68 6.32
N LEU A 163 -3.62 5.52 7.47
CA LEU A 163 -4.17 4.25 7.94
C LEU A 163 -5.70 4.27 7.83
N TRP A 164 -6.23 3.62 6.81
CA TRP A 164 -7.64 3.64 6.45
C TRP A 164 -8.35 2.34 6.83
N GLY A 165 -9.29 2.46 7.78
CA GLY A 165 -10.07 1.34 8.30
C GLY A 165 -9.40 0.59 9.46
N GLY A 166 -10.17 -0.27 10.11
CA GLY A 166 -9.74 -0.97 11.34
C GLY A 166 -8.47 -1.80 11.14
N TYR A 167 -8.36 -2.48 10.01
CA TYR A 167 -7.19 -3.31 9.71
C TYR A 167 -5.89 -2.46 9.60
N ALA A 168 -5.89 -1.43 8.78
CA ALA A 168 -4.71 -0.57 8.64
C ALA A 168 -4.38 0.15 9.96
N ARG A 169 -5.40 0.66 10.68
CA ARG A 169 -5.21 1.30 12.00
C ARG A 169 -4.61 0.36 13.04
N SER A 170 -4.88 -0.94 12.97
CA SER A 170 -4.25 -1.91 13.87
C SER A 170 -2.73 -1.96 13.74
N LYS A 171 -2.15 -1.44 12.66
CA LYS A 171 -0.70 -1.34 12.44
C LYS A 171 -0.05 -0.12 13.10
N ALA A 172 -0.84 0.82 13.62
CA ALA A 172 -0.35 2.07 14.21
C ALA A 172 0.64 1.87 15.38
N TYR A 173 0.53 0.75 16.11
CA TYR A 173 1.44 0.43 17.23
C TYR A 173 2.91 0.26 16.80
N MET A 174 3.16 0.04 15.51
CA MET A 174 4.52 -0.09 14.96
C MET A 174 5.19 1.27 14.69
N ILE A 175 4.44 2.37 14.78
CA ILE A 175 4.85 3.68 14.29
C ILE A 175 5.04 4.63 15.45
N ASP A 176 6.24 5.21 15.57
CA ASP A 176 6.51 6.27 16.53
C ASP A 176 5.89 7.60 16.06
N ARG A 177 4.84 8.02 16.74
CA ARG A 177 4.10 9.26 16.46
C ARG A 177 4.87 10.55 16.83
N GLN A 178 5.96 10.45 17.56
CA GLN A 178 6.83 11.61 17.82
C GLN A 178 7.73 11.91 16.62
N ARG A 179 8.04 10.90 15.83
CA ARG A 179 8.91 10.99 14.66
C ARG A 179 8.16 11.06 13.33
N ASN A 180 6.89 10.69 13.32
CA ASN A 180 6.09 10.54 12.11
C ASN A 180 4.67 11.05 12.31
N LEU A 181 4.01 11.44 11.22
CA LEU A 181 2.58 11.76 11.23
C LEU A 181 1.76 10.49 10.94
N VAL A 182 0.77 10.21 11.78
CA VAL A 182 -0.20 9.13 11.55
C VAL A 182 -1.57 9.75 11.35
N LEU A 183 -2.14 9.56 10.16
CA LEU A 183 -3.48 10.00 9.78
C LEU A 183 -4.40 8.79 9.71
N GLU A 184 -5.35 8.72 10.62
CA GLU A 184 -6.30 7.61 10.73
C GLU A 184 -7.70 8.03 10.28
N SER A 185 -8.39 7.15 9.59
CA SER A 185 -9.80 7.32 9.23
C SER A 185 -10.51 5.97 9.10
N VAL A 186 -11.81 6.02 8.82
CA VAL A 186 -12.55 4.84 8.34
C VAL A 186 -12.04 4.43 6.95
N HIS A 187 -12.39 3.22 6.51
CA HIS A 187 -12.02 2.73 5.18
C HIS A 187 -12.77 3.52 4.06
N PRO A 188 -12.13 3.78 2.90
CA PRO A 188 -12.77 4.50 1.80
C PRO A 188 -13.89 3.73 1.08
N SER A 189 -14.10 2.44 1.37
CA SER A 189 -15.22 1.70 0.78
C SER A 189 -16.57 2.34 1.12
N PRO A 190 -17.56 2.29 0.22
CA PRO A 190 -18.89 2.86 0.47
C PRO A 190 -19.54 2.33 1.75
N LEU A 191 -19.29 1.06 2.11
CA LEU A 191 -19.79 0.46 3.34
C LEU A 191 -19.33 1.18 4.62
N SER A 192 -18.17 1.80 4.59
CA SER A 192 -17.61 2.56 5.72
C SER A 192 -17.73 4.07 5.49
N ALA A 193 -17.34 4.56 4.33
CA ALA A 193 -17.31 5.99 4.01
C ALA A 193 -18.68 6.66 4.10
N ASN A 194 -19.75 5.97 3.68
CA ASN A 194 -21.13 6.49 3.73
C ASN A 194 -21.69 6.57 5.16
N ARG A 195 -21.02 5.95 6.13
CA ARG A 195 -21.40 6.07 7.57
C ARG A 195 -20.72 7.26 8.25
N GLY A 196 -19.93 8.02 7.51
CA GLY A 196 -19.13 9.16 8.02
C GLY A 196 -17.72 8.80 8.42
N GLY A 197 -16.86 9.82 8.58
CA GLY A 197 -15.47 9.68 9.02
C GLY A 197 -14.45 9.41 7.89
N TRP A 198 -14.86 9.45 6.64
CA TRP A 198 -13.97 9.46 5.48
C TRP A 198 -13.86 10.84 4.85
N PHE A 199 -14.97 11.40 4.42
CA PHE A 199 -15.01 12.72 3.80
C PHE A 199 -14.80 13.84 4.83
N GLY A 200 -14.16 14.94 4.40
CA GLY A 200 -13.87 16.10 5.26
C GLY A 200 -12.74 15.91 6.25
N GLN A 201 -11.96 14.83 6.17
CA GLN A 201 -10.82 14.59 7.08
C GLN A 201 -9.55 15.38 6.72
N HIS A 202 -9.51 16.01 5.55
CA HIS A 202 -8.37 16.80 5.06
C HIS A 202 -7.04 16.05 5.11
N GLN A 203 -7.05 14.73 4.85
CA GLN A 203 -5.86 13.88 5.01
C GLN A 203 -4.77 14.25 4.01
N PHE A 204 -5.13 14.58 2.78
CA PHE A 204 -4.17 14.84 1.70
C PHE A 204 -3.51 16.20 1.87
N SER A 205 -4.26 17.24 2.22
CA SER A 205 -3.70 18.56 2.55
C SER A 205 -2.86 18.52 3.82
N ARG A 206 -3.31 17.81 4.87
CA ARG A 206 -2.53 17.63 6.11
C ARG A 206 -1.23 16.85 5.86
N CYS A 207 -1.27 15.83 5.02
CA CYS A 207 -0.08 15.10 4.58
C CYS A 207 0.92 16.05 3.93
N ASN A 208 0.50 16.81 2.93
CA ASN A 208 1.37 17.73 2.21
C ASN A 208 1.92 18.84 3.10
N ALA A 209 1.10 19.39 4.00
CA ALA A 209 1.57 20.39 4.97
C ALA A 209 2.68 19.84 5.88
N TYR A 210 2.51 18.60 6.39
CA TYR A 210 3.54 17.97 7.20
C TYR A 210 4.84 17.71 6.44
N LEU A 211 4.76 17.21 5.20
CA LEU A 211 5.93 17.00 4.35
C LEU A 211 6.69 18.31 4.15
N GLN A 212 6.00 19.39 3.79
CA GLN A 212 6.60 20.72 3.58
C GLN A 212 7.25 21.27 4.84
N GLN A 213 6.62 21.12 6.01
CA GLN A 213 7.17 21.54 7.31
C GLN A 213 8.49 20.82 7.63
N ASN A 214 8.69 19.61 7.10
CA ASN A 214 9.91 18.83 7.29
C ASN A 214 10.86 18.91 6.07
N GLY A 215 10.69 19.88 5.19
CA GLY A 215 11.58 20.10 4.04
C GLY A 215 11.44 19.08 2.91
N LEU A 216 10.36 18.32 2.90
CA LEU A 216 10.07 17.32 1.87
C LEU A 216 9.09 17.87 0.83
N ALA A 217 9.30 17.50 -0.44
CA ALA A 217 8.38 17.88 -1.50
C ALA A 217 6.99 17.26 -1.26
N PRO A 218 5.90 18.04 -1.41
CA PRO A 218 4.54 17.52 -1.30
C PRO A 218 4.23 16.51 -2.41
N ILE A 219 3.21 15.69 -2.19
CA ILE A 219 2.71 14.76 -3.19
C ILE A 219 1.70 15.49 -4.09
N GLN A 220 1.82 15.27 -5.37
CA GLN A 220 0.80 15.63 -6.35
C GLN A 220 -0.19 14.46 -6.48
N TRP A 221 -1.26 14.59 -5.72
CA TRP A 221 -2.29 13.57 -5.60
C TRP A 221 -3.15 13.42 -6.86
#